data_43ad1f9c1522aa50159c8fe63fced391
#
_entry.id   43ad1f9c1522aa50159c8fe63fced391
#
_cell.length_a   1.000
_cell.length_b   1.000
_cell.length_c   1.000
_cell.angle_alpha   90.00
_cell.angle_beta   90.00
_cell.angle_gamma   90.00
#
_symmetry.space_group_name_H-M   'P 1'
#
loop_
_entity.id
_entity.type
_entity.pdbx_description
1 polymer ?
#
loop_
_entity_poly.entity_id
_entity_poly.type
_entity_poly.pdbx_seq_one_letter_code
_entity_poly.pdbx_strand_id
1 'polypeptide(L)'
;MFVVSSCIVADPPQFTDPVQTPPELNGYLASPPLSQVVTINTMSSGSATMLVGPTFTVPVRSEDAGVDLVAIFWQDYGSSSQRLINSQSVSASTYNDTGRSITSLPYTVDASLTGCHTVSLVVAHITSFEQKNNLQLDLTKAKTDAAIVTWWVNVDPSPDNLTTLVNCPTQTP
;
A
#
# COMPACT_ATOMS: atom_id res chain seq x y z
N MET A 1 -30.55 -43.82 49.79
CA MET A 1 -29.22 -43.55 49.29
C MET A 1 -29.42 -42.84 47.95
N PHE A 2 -29.31 -41.49 47.95
CA PHE A 2 -29.49 -40.70 46.73
C PHE A 2 -28.13 -40.43 46.13
N VAL A 3 -27.89 -40.96 44.92
CA VAL A 3 -26.70 -40.64 44.14
C VAL A 3 -27.00 -39.39 43.32
N VAL A 4 -26.41 -38.26 43.72
CA VAL A 4 -26.47 -36.99 42.97
C VAL A 4 -25.42 -37.10 41.86
N SER A 5 -25.86 -37.31 40.62
CA SER A 5 -25.01 -37.24 39.43
C SER A 5 -24.77 -35.76 39.17
N SER A 6 -23.59 -35.28 39.52
CA SER A 6 -23.13 -33.91 39.18
C SER A 6 -22.61 -33.95 37.72
N CYS A 7 -23.36 -33.38 36.79
CA CYS A 7 -22.83 -33.05 35.45
C CYS A 7 -21.83 -31.91 35.61
N ILE A 8 -20.56 -32.20 35.43
CA ILE A 8 -19.53 -31.18 35.25
C ILE A 8 -19.76 -30.60 33.85
N VAL A 9 -20.36 -29.41 33.77
CA VAL A 9 -20.39 -28.63 32.54
C VAL A 9 -19.03 -27.95 32.45
N ALA A 10 -18.21 -28.42 31.53
CA ALA A 10 -16.95 -27.74 31.24
C ALA A 10 -17.27 -26.35 30.66
N ASP A 11 -16.60 -25.32 31.19
CA ASP A 11 -16.68 -23.99 30.60
C ASP A 11 -16.31 -24.06 29.11
N PRO A 12 -17.05 -23.37 28.23
CA PRO A 12 -16.70 -23.33 26.81
C PRO A 12 -15.29 -22.75 26.67
N PRO A 13 -14.46 -23.30 25.77
CA PRO A 13 -13.12 -22.78 25.55
C PRO A 13 -13.20 -21.31 25.16
N GLN A 14 -12.46 -20.48 25.88
CA GLN A 14 -12.32 -19.06 25.56
C GLN A 14 -11.30 -18.95 24.43
N PHE A 15 -11.77 -18.61 23.24
CA PHE A 15 -10.92 -18.30 22.11
C PHE A 15 -10.56 -16.81 22.20
N THR A 16 -9.27 -16.49 22.16
CA THR A 16 -8.81 -15.13 21.87
C THR A 16 -9.12 -14.80 20.42
N ASP A 17 -9.61 -13.59 20.17
CA ASP A 17 -9.81 -13.13 18.81
C ASP A 17 -8.51 -13.30 18.01
N PRO A 18 -8.56 -13.82 16.78
CA PRO A 18 -7.39 -13.98 15.95
C PRO A 18 -6.73 -12.60 15.73
N VAL A 19 -5.43 -12.55 15.94
CA VAL A 19 -4.64 -11.35 15.63
C VAL A 19 -4.46 -11.31 14.12
N GLN A 20 -4.84 -10.20 13.49
CA GLN A 20 -4.64 -9.99 12.06
C GLN A 20 -3.14 -9.99 11.74
N THR A 21 -2.77 -10.69 10.68
CA THR A 21 -1.41 -10.74 10.17
C THR A 21 -1.21 -9.70 9.06
N PRO A 22 -0.07 -8.99 9.01
CA PRO A 22 0.18 -8.04 7.93
C PRO A 22 0.03 -8.72 6.55
N PRO A 23 -0.59 -8.04 5.57
CA PRO A 23 -0.63 -8.55 4.21
C PRO A 23 0.79 -8.71 3.66
N GLU A 24 1.00 -9.76 2.85
CA GLU A 24 2.27 -10.00 2.16
C GLU A 24 2.26 -9.32 0.79
N LEU A 25 3.27 -8.52 0.50
CA LEU A 25 3.50 -7.90 -0.82
C LEU A 25 4.62 -8.64 -1.53
N ASN A 26 4.33 -9.25 -2.68
CA ASN A 26 5.34 -9.94 -3.47
C ASN A 26 6.15 -8.96 -4.32
N GLY A 27 7.19 -8.36 -3.71
CA GLY A 27 8.05 -7.39 -4.36
C GLY A 27 8.85 -7.94 -5.56
N TYR A 28 9.05 -9.26 -5.65
CA TYR A 28 9.72 -9.89 -6.81
C TYR A 28 8.88 -9.83 -8.08
N LEU A 29 7.55 -9.79 -7.93
CA LEU A 29 6.60 -9.67 -9.01
C LEU A 29 6.09 -8.23 -9.18
N ALA A 30 6.72 -7.28 -8.51
CA ALA A 30 6.39 -5.87 -8.68
C ALA A 30 6.70 -5.40 -10.11
N SER A 31 5.83 -4.58 -10.66
CA SER A 31 6.03 -3.92 -11.94
C SER A 31 5.79 -2.41 -11.78
N PRO A 32 6.75 -1.59 -12.14
CA PRO A 32 8.14 -1.87 -12.52
C PRO A 32 8.92 -2.62 -11.42
N PRO A 33 10.04 -3.30 -11.76
CA PRO A 33 10.87 -3.96 -10.76
C PRO A 33 11.41 -2.99 -9.70
N LEU A 34 11.35 -3.37 -8.42
CA LEU A 34 11.80 -2.51 -7.30
C LEU A 34 13.30 -2.20 -7.34
N SER A 35 14.09 -3.03 -8.03
CA SER A 35 15.54 -2.85 -8.19
C SER A 35 15.94 -1.80 -9.22
N GLN A 36 14.98 -1.22 -9.92
CA GLN A 36 15.21 -0.24 -10.99
C GLN A 36 14.66 1.12 -10.62
N VAL A 37 15.38 2.17 -11.02
CA VAL A 37 14.85 3.54 -10.99
C VAL A 37 13.87 3.70 -12.15
N VAL A 38 12.68 4.14 -11.85
CA VAL A 38 11.61 4.36 -12.83
C VAL A 38 11.69 5.77 -13.36
N THR A 39 11.87 5.92 -14.67
CA THR A 39 11.85 7.25 -15.30
C THR A 39 10.43 7.61 -15.72
N ILE A 40 10.02 8.82 -15.36
CA ILE A 40 8.72 9.40 -15.72
C ILE A 40 9.00 10.68 -16.53
N ASN A 41 8.51 10.74 -17.75
CA ASN A 41 8.71 11.89 -18.61
C ASN A 41 7.43 12.72 -18.72
N THR A 42 7.60 14.04 -18.80
CA THR A 42 6.50 14.93 -19.14
C THR A 42 6.28 14.96 -20.64
N MET A 43 5.05 14.83 -21.06
CA MET A 43 4.65 15.05 -22.45
C MET A 43 3.77 16.30 -22.52
N SER A 44 4.18 17.26 -23.33
CA SER A 44 3.37 18.42 -23.64
C SER A 44 2.46 18.13 -24.82
N SER A 45 1.15 18.18 -24.61
CA SER A 45 0.15 18.09 -25.67
C SER A 45 -0.66 19.38 -25.72
N GLY A 46 -0.27 20.30 -26.58
CA GLY A 46 -0.87 21.63 -26.66
C GLY A 46 -0.63 22.46 -25.38
N SER A 47 -1.69 22.89 -24.70
CA SER A 47 -1.61 23.64 -23.45
C SER A 47 -1.61 22.76 -22.20
N ALA A 48 -1.71 21.43 -22.32
CA ALA A 48 -1.71 20.50 -21.22
C ALA A 48 -0.38 19.74 -21.13
N THR A 49 0.21 19.71 -19.95
CA THR A 49 1.36 18.84 -19.64
C THR A 49 0.82 17.56 -19.02
N MET A 50 1.10 16.44 -19.65
CA MET A 50 0.73 15.11 -19.14
C MET A 50 1.99 14.37 -18.73
N LEU A 51 1.92 13.68 -17.62
CA LEU A 51 2.96 12.76 -17.20
C LEU A 51 2.67 11.38 -17.76
N VAL A 52 3.66 10.79 -18.39
CA VAL A 52 3.61 9.44 -18.92
C VAL A 52 4.55 8.59 -18.09
N GLY A 53 3.96 7.81 -17.22
CA GLY A 53 4.69 6.87 -16.36
C GLY A 53 4.09 5.47 -16.47
N PRO A 54 4.80 4.46 -16.00
CA PRO A 54 4.29 3.11 -15.95
C PRO A 54 3.18 2.97 -14.92
N THR A 55 2.39 1.94 -15.07
CA THR A 55 1.47 1.50 -14.01
C THR A 55 2.25 0.70 -12.97
N PHE A 56 2.12 1.07 -11.70
CA PHE A 56 2.73 0.37 -10.58
C PHE A 56 1.81 -0.75 -10.10
N THR A 57 2.32 -1.98 -10.06
CA THR A 57 1.56 -3.15 -9.63
C THR A 57 2.37 -4.01 -8.69
N VAL A 58 1.71 -4.58 -7.68
CA VAL A 58 2.29 -5.59 -6.78
C VAL A 58 1.22 -6.62 -6.45
N PRO A 59 1.50 -7.91 -6.59
CA PRO A 59 0.62 -8.94 -6.06
C PRO A 59 0.60 -8.86 -4.53
N VAL A 60 -0.60 -8.93 -3.96
CA VAL A 60 -0.80 -8.96 -2.52
C VAL A 60 -1.46 -10.27 -2.11
N ARG A 61 -1.04 -10.80 -0.98
CA ARG A 61 -1.65 -11.94 -0.32
C ARG A 61 -2.03 -11.56 1.11
N SER A 62 -3.19 -11.98 1.56
CA SER A 62 -3.62 -11.87 2.95
C SER A 62 -4.12 -13.23 3.43
N GLU A 63 -3.72 -13.63 4.62
CA GLU A 63 -4.18 -14.85 5.28
C GLU A 63 -5.55 -14.63 5.97
N ASP A 64 -5.90 -13.36 6.23
CA ASP A 64 -7.14 -12.99 6.90
C ASP A 64 -8.31 -12.96 5.89
N ALA A 65 -8.91 -14.12 5.67
CA ALA A 65 -10.08 -14.26 4.81
C ALA A 65 -11.27 -13.46 5.36
N GLY A 66 -12.04 -12.85 4.47
CA GLY A 66 -13.24 -12.10 4.83
C GLY A 66 -12.98 -10.66 5.30
N VAL A 67 -11.72 -10.20 5.37
CA VAL A 67 -11.38 -8.82 5.72
C VAL A 67 -10.88 -8.07 4.50
N ASP A 68 -11.47 -6.91 4.24
CA ASP A 68 -11.05 -6.03 3.13
C ASP A 68 -9.70 -5.40 3.43
N LEU A 69 -8.90 -5.21 2.38
CA LEU A 69 -7.66 -4.46 2.43
C LEU A 69 -7.87 -3.07 1.81
N VAL A 70 -7.07 -2.12 2.29
CA VAL A 70 -6.93 -0.80 1.67
C VAL A 70 -5.50 -0.66 1.19
N ALA A 71 -5.35 -0.34 -0.10
CA ALA A 71 -4.10 -0.04 -0.76
C ALA A 71 -4.00 1.45 -1.00
N ILE A 72 -2.90 2.05 -0.57
CA ILE A 72 -2.68 3.49 -0.66
C ILE A 72 -1.35 3.74 -1.35
N PHE A 73 -1.38 4.53 -2.42
CA PHE A 73 -0.18 4.99 -3.10
C PHE A 73 0.19 6.40 -2.62
N TRP A 74 1.41 6.51 -2.17
CA TRP A 74 1.99 7.76 -1.71
C TRP A 74 3.17 8.18 -2.57
N GLN A 75 3.28 9.47 -2.82
CA GLN A 75 4.54 10.10 -3.22
C GLN A 75 5.29 10.53 -1.97
N ASP A 76 6.61 10.28 -1.95
CA ASP A 76 7.53 10.70 -0.88
C ASP A 76 7.05 10.35 0.54
N TYR A 77 6.51 9.13 0.69
CA TYR A 77 6.00 8.64 1.97
C TYR A 77 7.05 8.75 3.08
N GLY A 78 6.64 9.26 4.25
CA GLY A 78 7.51 9.48 5.40
C GLY A 78 8.38 10.74 5.31
N SER A 79 8.23 11.58 4.27
CA SER A 79 8.88 12.88 4.16
C SER A 79 7.92 14.04 4.46
N SER A 80 8.46 15.25 4.61
CA SER A 80 7.65 16.47 4.75
C SER A 80 6.88 16.83 3.46
N SER A 81 7.29 16.28 2.32
CA SER A 81 6.64 16.44 1.01
C SER A 81 5.66 15.31 0.67
N GLN A 82 5.34 14.46 1.63
CA GLN A 82 4.43 13.35 1.45
C GLN A 82 3.09 13.78 0.85
N ARG A 83 2.68 13.10 -0.21
CA ARG A 83 1.42 13.36 -0.90
C ARG A 83 0.69 12.07 -1.23
N LEU A 84 -0.61 12.02 -0.96
CA LEU A 84 -1.49 10.94 -1.38
C LEU A 84 -1.67 10.98 -2.91
N ILE A 85 -1.36 9.88 -3.59
CA ILE A 85 -1.56 9.74 -5.03
C ILE A 85 -2.93 9.13 -5.31
N ASN A 86 -3.16 7.97 -4.74
CA ASN A 86 -4.37 7.18 -4.96
C ASN A 86 -4.63 6.25 -3.79
N SER A 87 -5.90 5.88 -3.61
CA SER A 87 -6.29 4.82 -2.67
C SER A 87 -7.36 3.95 -3.31
N GLN A 88 -7.32 2.66 -3.02
CA GLN A 88 -8.32 1.71 -3.49
C GLN A 88 -8.61 0.64 -2.44
N SER A 89 -9.85 0.19 -2.39
CA SER A 89 -10.23 -0.98 -1.61
C SER A 89 -9.96 -2.24 -2.40
N VAL A 90 -9.42 -3.25 -1.74
CA VAL A 90 -9.23 -4.60 -2.28
C VAL A 90 -10.16 -5.51 -1.49
N SER A 91 -11.20 -5.98 -2.16
CA SER A 91 -12.23 -6.81 -1.52
C SER A 91 -11.64 -8.02 -0.81
N ALA A 92 -12.28 -8.44 0.26
CA ALA A 92 -11.92 -9.63 1.00
C ALA A 92 -11.77 -10.86 0.09
N SER A 93 -10.74 -11.68 0.35
CA SER A 93 -10.59 -12.95 -0.33
C SER A 93 -11.56 -13.98 0.23
N THR A 94 -11.93 -14.93 -0.60
CA THR A 94 -12.53 -16.18 -0.12
C THR A 94 -11.44 -17.07 0.46
N TYR A 95 -11.83 -18.05 1.27
CA TYR A 95 -10.90 -18.94 1.99
C TYR A 95 -9.91 -19.71 1.10
N ASN A 96 -10.18 -19.79 -0.20
CA ASN A 96 -9.38 -20.54 -1.18
C ASN A 96 -8.54 -19.63 -2.09
N ASP A 97 -8.51 -18.33 -1.86
CA ASP A 97 -7.75 -17.41 -2.70
C ASP A 97 -6.25 -17.54 -2.44
N THR A 98 -5.49 -17.78 -3.51
CA THR A 98 -4.04 -17.91 -3.45
C THR A 98 -3.31 -16.56 -3.52
N GLY A 99 -4.02 -15.46 -3.73
CA GLY A 99 -3.46 -14.12 -3.77
C GLY A 99 -4.35 -13.13 -4.51
N ARG A 100 -4.03 -11.86 -4.33
CA ARG A 100 -4.68 -10.73 -5.00
C ARG A 100 -3.62 -9.88 -5.68
N SER A 101 -3.97 -9.25 -6.79
CA SER A 101 -3.13 -8.25 -7.44
C SER A 101 -3.70 -6.86 -7.21
N ILE A 102 -2.84 -5.94 -6.81
CA ILE A 102 -3.18 -4.52 -6.72
C ILE A 102 -2.58 -3.82 -7.92
N THR A 103 -3.44 -3.20 -8.73
CA THR A 103 -3.05 -2.38 -9.86
C THR A 103 -3.38 -0.93 -9.54
N SER A 104 -2.37 -0.05 -9.58
CA SER A 104 -2.62 1.38 -9.48
C SER A 104 -3.02 1.95 -10.82
N LEU A 105 -3.76 3.05 -10.78
CA LEU A 105 -3.91 3.94 -11.92
C LEU A 105 -2.54 4.53 -12.30
N PRO A 106 -2.39 5.02 -13.54
CA PRO A 106 -1.15 5.68 -13.93
C PRO A 106 -0.75 6.74 -12.91
N TYR A 107 0.51 6.71 -12.51
CA TYR A 107 1.05 7.68 -11.57
C TYR A 107 0.98 9.08 -12.16
N THR A 108 0.21 9.95 -11.54
CA THR A 108 0.10 11.35 -11.96
C THR A 108 0.95 12.20 -11.02
N VAL A 109 2.10 12.64 -11.49
CA VAL A 109 2.97 13.57 -10.77
C VAL A 109 2.55 14.99 -11.11
N ASP A 110 2.65 15.89 -10.15
CA ASP A 110 2.57 17.32 -10.44
C ASP A 110 3.74 17.69 -11.36
N ALA A 111 3.45 18.29 -12.50
CA ALA A 111 4.46 18.71 -13.50
C ALA A 111 5.51 19.69 -12.96
N SER A 112 5.24 20.30 -11.80
CA SER A 112 6.20 21.17 -11.10
C SER A 112 7.30 20.41 -10.34
N LEU A 113 7.13 19.08 -10.16
CA LEU A 113 8.03 18.25 -9.37
C LEU A 113 8.96 17.46 -10.31
N THR A 114 10.15 18.01 -10.57
CA THR A 114 11.21 17.32 -11.30
C THR A 114 12.22 16.71 -10.35
N GLY A 115 12.88 15.64 -10.74
CA GLY A 115 13.95 15.00 -9.98
C GLY A 115 13.55 13.71 -9.30
N CYS A 116 14.25 13.39 -8.22
CA CYS A 116 14.11 12.14 -7.50
C CYS A 116 12.94 12.19 -6.53
N HIS A 117 12.06 11.19 -6.65
CA HIS A 117 10.94 10.97 -5.74
C HIS A 117 10.80 9.48 -5.39
N THR A 118 9.94 9.16 -4.47
CA THR A 118 9.50 7.79 -4.20
C THR A 118 8.02 7.62 -4.48
N VAL A 119 7.64 6.43 -4.94
CA VAL A 119 6.26 5.96 -4.95
C VAL A 119 6.18 4.78 -4.00
N SER A 120 5.41 4.93 -2.93
CA SER A 120 5.23 3.89 -1.94
C SER A 120 3.80 3.36 -1.97
N LEU A 121 3.66 2.03 -2.04
CA LEU A 121 2.40 1.35 -1.85
C LEU A 121 2.35 0.85 -0.40
N VAL A 122 1.37 1.32 0.33
CA VAL A 122 1.04 0.87 1.70
C VAL A 122 -0.24 0.06 1.63
N VAL A 123 -0.23 -1.16 2.14
CA VAL A 123 -1.41 -2.03 2.19
C VAL A 123 -1.63 -2.49 3.62
N ALA A 124 -2.84 -2.35 4.10
CA ALA A 124 -3.26 -2.80 5.43
C ALA A 124 -4.73 -3.23 5.40
N HIS A 125 -5.17 -3.95 6.45
CA HIS A 125 -6.58 -4.25 6.63
C HIS A 125 -7.38 -2.97 6.89
N ILE A 126 -8.62 -2.93 6.42
CA ILE A 126 -9.50 -1.77 6.62
C ILE A 126 -9.69 -1.42 8.10
N THR A 127 -9.65 -2.43 8.95
CA THR A 127 -9.77 -2.29 10.41
C THR A 127 -8.58 -1.62 11.08
N SER A 128 -7.43 -1.55 10.37
CA SER A 128 -6.19 -0.94 10.87
C SER A 128 -6.14 0.57 10.70
N PHE A 129 -7.08 1.13 9.95
CA PHE A 129 -7.19 2.57 9.81
C PHE A 129 -8.11 3.15 10.88
N GLU A 130 -7.72 4.31 11.42
CA GLU A 130 -8.60 5.04 12.32
C GLU A 130 -9.76 5.66 11.55
N GLN A 131 -10.97 5.60 12.13
CA GLN A 131 -12.10 6.34 11.59
C GLN A 131 -12.01 7.80 12.04
N LYS A 132 -11.96 8.69 11.08
CA LYS A 132 -12.15 10.12 11.31
C LYS A 132 -13.64 10.47 11.41
N ASN A 133 -13.92 11.65 11.93
CA ASN A 133 -15.27 12.21 11.96
C ASN A 133 -15.98 12.03 10.62
N ASN A 134 -17.21 11.52 10.63
CA ASN A 134 -18.04 11.20 9.47
C ASN A 134 -17.71 9.91 8.70
N LEU A 135 -17.20 8.87 9.36
CA LEU A 135 -16.94 7.56 8.77
C LEU A 135 -15.85 7.53 7.67
N GLN A 136 -15.10 8.60 7.50
CA GLN A 136 -13.91 8.57 6.63
C GLN A 136 -12.73 7.92 7.36
N LEU A 137 -12.06 7.00 6.69
CA LEU A 137 -10.84 6.39 7.19
C LEU A 137 -9.70 7.41 7.21
N ASP A 138 -8.94 7.44 8.31
CA ASP A 138 -7.67 8.17 8.33
C ASP A 138 -6.60 7.36 7.61
N LEU A 139 -6.48 7.58 6.32
CA LEU A 139 -5.50 6.91 5.48
C LEU A 139 -4.04 7.35 5.78
N THR A 140 -3.84 8.33 6.66
CA THR A 140 -2.48 8.77 7.05
C THR A 140 -1.87 7.90 8.14
N LYS A 141 -2.69 7.04 8.78
CA LYS A 141 -2.28 6.24 9.94
C LYS A 141 -2.76 4.80 9.78
N ALA A 142 -1.94 3.97 9.14
CA ALA A 142 -2.08 2.54 9.27
C ALA A 142 -1.47 2.08 10.60
N LYS A 143 -2.19 1.22 11.34
CA LYS A 143 -1.65 0.55 12.52
C LYS A 143 -0.57 -0.48 12.11
N THR A 144 -0.10 -1.25 13.06
CA THR A 144 1.06 -2.15 12.99
C THR A 144 1.01 -3.28 11.97
N ASP A 145 -0.09 -3.46 11.23
CA ASP A 145 -0.27 -4.54 10.25
C ASP A 145 -0.12 -4.08 8.78
N ALA A 146 0.57 -2.97 8.54
CA ALA A 146 0.80 -2.48 7.19
C ALA A 146 2.03 -3.12 6.54
N ALA A 147 1.87 -3.54 5.28
CA ALA A 147 2.97 -3.90 4.41
C ALA A 147 3.28 -2.74 3.46
N ILE A 148 4.57 -2.53 3.16
CA ILE A 148 5.03 -1.41 2.34
C ILE A 148 6.04 -1.87 1.31
N VAL A 149 5.88 -1.39 0.06
CA VAL A 149 6.92 -1.45 -0.97
C VAL A 149 7.12 -0.06 -1.56
N THR A 150 8.35 0.24 -1.98
CA THR A 150 8.71 1.57 -2.47
C THR A 150 9.53 1.47 -3.75
N TRP A 151 9.14 2.24 -4.76
CA TRP A 151 9.90 2.47 -5.99
C TRP A 151 10.60 3.83 -5.91
N TRP A 152 11.80 3.87 -6.47
CA TRP A 152 12.46 5.13 -6.76
C TRP A 152 12.06 5.58 -8.16
N VAL A 153 11.65 6.83 -8.26
CA VAL A 153 11.24 7.45 -9.54
C VAL A 153 12.08 8.68 -9.80
N ASN A 154 12.41 8.87 -11.06
CA ASN A 154 13.10 10.07 -11.55
C ASN A 154 12.18 10.77 -12.54
N VAL A 155 11.71 11.95 -12.17
CA VAL A 155 10.73 12.71 -12.94
C VAL A 155 11.45 13.73 -13.78
N ASP A 156 11.24 13.66 -15.09
CA ASP A 156 11.83 14.57 -16.10
C ASP A 156 13.35 14.73 -15.92
N PRO A 157 14.11 13.61 -15.84
CA PRO A 157 15.54 13.71 -15.63
C PRO A 157 16.21 14.42 -16.80
N SER A 158 17.23 15.22 -16.48
CA SER A 158 18.15 15.71 -17.52
C SER A 158 18.73 14.51 -18.28
N PRO A 159 18.97 14.64 -19.60
CA PRO A 159 19.60 13.58 -20.40
C PRO A 159 20.87 12.99 -19.79
N ASP A 160 21.62 13.81 -19.05
CA ASP A 160 22.86 13.39 -18.39
C ASP A 160 22.63 12.62 -17.08
N ASN A 161 21.41 12.59 -16.55
CA ASN A 161 21.05 12.05 -15.25
C ASN A 161 19.93 10.99 -15.29
N LEU A 162 19.75 10.31 -16.40
CA LEU A 162 18.67 9.32 -16.59
C LEU A 162 18.67 8.21 -15.52
N THR A 163 19.84 7.82 -15.04
CA THR A 163 20.03 6.75 -14.06
C THR A 163 20.51 7.24 -12.70
N THR A 164 20.80 8.53 -12.56
CA THR A 164 21.35 9.11 -11.34
C THR A 164 20.25 9.81 -10.57
N LEU A 165 20.01 9.35 -9.34
CA LEU A 165 19.06 9.98 -8.44
C LEU A 165 19.72 11.23 -7.83
N VAL A 166 19.19 12.40 -8.14
CA VAL A 166 19.66 13.69 -7.61
C VAL A 166 18.55 14.32 -6.79
N ASN A 167 18.91 14.88 -5.65
CA ASN A 167 17.95 15.53 -4.72
C ASN A 167 16.82 14.63 -4.24
N CYS A 168 17.14 13.40 -3.90
CA CYS A 168 16.15 12.48 -3.35
C CYS A 168 15.61 12.97 -2.00
N PRO A 169 14.30 12.74 -1.74
CA PRO A 169 13.72 13.10 -0.46
C PRO A 169 14.39 12.33 0.68
N THR A 170 14.77 13.03 1.74
CA THR A 170 15.24 12.41 2.98
C THR A 170 14.03 11.77 3.67
N GLN A 171 14.04 10.46 3.77
CA GLN A 171 13.08 9.76 4.62
C GLN A 171 13.48 10.02 6.07
N THR A 172 12.58 10.60 6.84
CA THR A 172 12.71 10.64 8.31
C THR A 172 12.30 9.27 8.86
N PRO A 173 13.15 8.62 9.64
CA PRO A 173 12.88 7.33 10.23
C PRO A 173 11.68 7.36 11.20
#